data_b6723054342d00a3332fd49f2a71c8fe
#
_entry.id   b6723054342d00a3332fd49f2a71c8fe
#
_cell.length_a   1.000
_cell.length_b   1.000
_cell.length_c   1.000
_cell.angle_alpha   90.00
_cell.angle_beta   90.00
_cell.angle_gamma   90.00
#
_symmetry.space_group_name_H-M   'P 1'
#
loop_
_entity.id
_entity.type
_entity.pdbx_description
1 polymer ?
#
loop_
_entity_poly.entity_id
_entity_poly.type
_entity_poly.pdbx_seq_one_letter_code
_entity_poly.pdbx_strand_id
1 'polypeptide(L)'
;VGVLVLIDLIIILKTKSICKKRPKNKHSKRLGYIIFMVIYTLICAFVGIVIFYLYGKLSNMNKSQILYSSSVVVMANNEAQKINDIVDYKIGVLDKNNKKSPDGYIIPQEIIKENKLYDDNELVDYGDYQSMITDLYAKEIDAVILPTDYASMFKTITGYENIESDTKIVLTKEKKMKKAATSLVETESTGKNITEPFTMLL
;
A
#
# COMPACT_ATOMS: atom_id res chain seq x y z
N VAL A 1 -8.34 -29.35 -2.89
CA VAL A 1 -8.59 -29.85 -4.28
C VAL A 1 -8.26 -31.34 -4.37
N GLY A 2 -7.08 -31.83 -3.91
CA GLY A 2 -6.68 -33.24 -4.03
C GLY A 2 -7.63 -34.26 -3.38
N VAL A 3 -8.20 -33.92 -2.21
CA VAL A 3 -9.13 -34.80 -1.50
C VAL A 3 -10.46 -34.97 -2.25
N LEU A 4 -10.97 -33.92 -2.87
CA LEU A 4 -12.20 -33.96 -3.67
C LEU A 4 -12.01 -34.84 -4.92
N VAL A 5 -10.87 -34.71 -5.61
CA VAL A 5 -10.52 -35.55 -6.77
C VAL A 5 -10.42 -37.03 -6.38
N LEU A 6 -9.88 -37.35 -5.22
CA LEU A 6 -9.81 -38.72 -4.71
C LEU A 6 -11.20 -39.28 -4.43
N ILE A 7 -12.09 -38.48 -3.83
CA ILE A 7 -13.49 -38.91 -3.56
C ILE A 7 -14.21 -39.15 -4.87
N ASP A 8 -14.09 -38.31 -5.86
CA ASP A 8 -14.69 -38.50 -7.20
C ASP A 8 -14.16 -39.76 -7.89
N LEU A 9 -12.86 -40.04 -7.78
CA LEU A 9 -12.26 -41.25 -8.33
C LEU A 9 -12.80 -42.53 -7.68
N ILE A 10 -12.98 -42.50 -6.36
CA ILE A 10 -13.58 -43.63 -5.60
C ILE A 10 -15.03 -43.84 -6.02
N ILE A 11 -15.80 -42.76 -6.20
CA ILE A 11 -17.19 -42.82 -6.66
C ILE A 11 -17.28 -43.43 -8.06
N ILE A 12 -16.40 -42.98 -8.99
CA ILE A 12 -16.34 -43.51 -10.37
C ILE A 12 -15.97 -44.99 -10.39
N LEU A 13 -15.02 -45.43 -9.58
CA LEU A 13 -14.62 -46.86 -9.46
C LEU A 13 -15.73 -47.71 -8.90
N LYS A 14 -16.45 -47.26 -7.86
CA LYS A 14 -17.63 -47.97 -7.34
C LYS A 14 -18.77 -48.04 -8.34
N THR A 15 -18.99 -47.00 -9.13
CA THR A 15 -20.00 -46.97 -10.20
C THR A 15 -19.74 -48.05 -11.26
N LYS A 16 -18.49 -48.16 -11.73
CA LYS A 16 -18.09 -49.21 -12.68
C LYS A 16 -18.32 -50.61 -12.12
N SER A 17 -18.03 -50.82 -10.83
CA SER A 17 -18.27 -52.12 -10.14
C SER A 17 -19.75 -52.48 -10.04
N ILE A 18 -20.61 -51.51 -9.78
CA ILE A 18 -22.08 -51.70 -9.68
C ILE A 18 -22.72 -51.93 -11.06
N CYS A 19 -22.22 -51.29 -12.10
CA CYS A 19 -22.71 -51.49 -13.46
C CYS A 19 -22.36 -52.87 -14.07
N LYS A 20 -21.26 -53.50 -13.58
CA LYS A 20 -20.79 -54.78 -14.12
C LYS A 20 -21.55 -56.01 -13.59
N LYS A 21 -22.23 -55.89 -12.45
CA LYS A 21 -23.08 -56.99 -11.88
C LYS A 21 -24.51 -56.82 -12.35
N ARG A 22 -25.03 -57.69 -13.29
CA ARG A 22 -26.41 -57.78 -13.74
C ARG A 22 -27.27 -58.55 -12.75
N PRO A 23 -28.26 -57.99 -12.12
CA PRO A 23 -29.40 -58.74 -11.57
C PRO A 23 -30.73 -58.26 -12.10
N LYS A 24 -31.65 -59.21 -12.21
CA LYS A 24 -32.92 -59.21 -12.94
C LYS A 24 -34.04 -58.27 -12.42
N ASN A 25 -33.83 -57.43 -11.39
CA ASN A 25 -34.89 -56.55 -10.83
C ASN A 25 -34.30 -55.18 -10.44
N LYS A 26 -34.09 -54.28 -11.40
CA LYS A 26 -33.23 -53.12 -11.13
C LYS A 26 -33.49 -51.75 -11.77
N HIS A 27 -34.68 -51.50 -12.25
CA HIS A 27 -35.00 -50.15 -12.72
C HIS A 27 -34.99 -49.12 -11.54
N SER A 28 -35.52 -49.50 -10.37
CA SER A 28 -35.65 -48.61 -9.21
C SER A 28 -34.30 -48.22 -8.59
N LYS A 29 -33.35 -49.19 -8.43
CA LYS A 29 -32.05 -48.91 -7.84
C LYS A 29 -31.10 -48.10 -8.72
N ARG A 30 -31.22 -48.23 -10.05
CA ARG A 30 -30.48 -47.40 -11.00
C ARG A 30 -30.98 -45.97 -11.02
N LEU A 31 -32.30 -45.76 -10.98
CA LEU A 31 -32.89 -44.44 -10.93
C LEU A 31 -32.48 -43.67 -9.68
N GLY A 32 -32.52 -44.32 -8.49
CA GLY A 32 -32.06 -43.72 -7.23
C GLY A 32 -30.58 -43.30 -7.26
N TYR A 33 -29.73 -44.10 -7.89
CA TYR A 33 -28.31 -43.80 -8.02
C TYR A 33 -28.06 -42.62 -8.97
N ILE A 34 -28.76 -42.54 -10.09
CA ILE A 34 -28.68 -41.43 -11.03
C ILE A 34 -29.12 -40.13 -10.36
N ILE A 35 -30.23 -40.15 -9.63
CA ILE A 35 -30.74 -39.01 -8.87
C ILE A 35 -29.69 -38.55 -7.84
N PHE A 36 -29.10 -39.49 -7.10
CA PHE A 36 -28.04 -39.18 -6.12
C PHE A 36 -26.83 -38.52 -6.77
N MET A 37 -26.37 -39.01 -7.94
CA MET A 37 -25.24 -38.43 -8.66
C MET A 37 -25.54 -37.02 -9.15
N VAL A 38 -26.76 -36.75 -9.64
CA VAL A 38 -27.18 -35.42 -10.07
C VAL A 38 -27.20 -34.44 -8.88
N ILE A 39 -27.76 -34.87 -7.74
CA ILE A 39 -27.78 -34.03 -6.54
C ILE A 39 -26.35 -33.74 -6.05
N TYR A 40 -25.49 -34.76 -6.04
CA TYR A 40 -24.07 -34.59 -5.64
C TYR A 40 -23.32 -33.59 -6.54
N THR A 41 -23.49 -33.71 -7.86
CA THR A 41 -22.83 -32.77 -8.77
C THR A 41 -23.35 -31.33 -8.61
N LEU A 42 -24.63 -31.14 -8.32
CA LEU A 42 -25.19 -29.80 -8.03
C LEU A 42 -24.64 -29.22 -6.75
N ILE A 43 -24.47 -30.04 -5.69
CA ILE A 43 -23.85 -29.60 -4.43
C ILE A 43 -22.40 -29.20 -4.65
N CYS A 44 -21.62 -30.01 -5.38
CA CYS A 44 -20.23 -29.70 -5.70
C CYS A 44 -20.09 -28.39 -6.52
N ALA A 45 -20.98 -28.19 -7.51
CA ALA A 45 -21.01 -26.96 -8.28
C ALA A 45 -21.32 -25.73 -7.41
N PHE A 46 -22.30 -25.85 -6.51
CA PHE A 46 -22.65 -24.78 -5.58
C PHE A 46 -21.49 -24.43 -4.64
N VAL A 47 -20.84 -25.43 -4.05
CA VAL A 47 -19.65 -25.23 -3.18
C VAL A 47 -18.52 -24.57 -3.99
N GLY A 48 -18.29 -24.98 -5.24
CA GLY A 48 -17.32 -24.35 -6.13
C GLY A 48 -17.58 -22.86 -6.36
N ILE A 49 -18.84 -22.49 -6.61
CA ILE A 49 -19.25 -21.10 -6.79
C ILE A 49 -19.01 -20.28 -5.50
N VAL A 50 -19.38 -20.83 -4.35
CA VAL A 50 -19.18 -20.16 -3.05
C VAL A 50 -17.69 -19.95 -2.77
N ILE A 51 -16.85 -20.95 -3.01
CA ILE A 51 -15.39 -20.83 -2.83
C ILE A 51 -14.83 -19.77 -3.79
N PHE A 52 -15.25 -19.77 -5.05
CA PHE A 52 -14.80 -18.77 -6.02
C PHE A 52 -15.20 -17.35 -5.60
N TYR A 53 -16.43 -17.17 -5.12
CA TYR A 53 -16.93 -15.87 -4.64
C TYR A 53 -16.15 -15.40 -3.39
N LEU A 54 -15.92 -16.29 -2.42
CA LEU A 54 -15.14 -15.98 -1.21
C LEU A 54 -13.69 -15.66 -1.57
N TYR A 55 -13.08 -16.44 -2.47
CA TYR A 55 -11.71 -16.17 -2.92
C TYR A 55 -11.58 -14.82 -3.61
N GLY A 56 -12.57 -14.44 -4.41
CA GLY A 56 -12.63 -13.10 -5.03
C GLY A 56 -12.74 -11.98 -4.00
N LYS A 57 -13.54 -12.16 -2.96
CA LYS A 57 -13.64 -11.20 -1.85
C LYS A 57 -12.34 -11.11 -1.02
N LEU A 58 -11.75 -12.24 -0.63
CA LEU A 58 -10.50 -12.26 0.12
C LEU A 58 -9.34 -11.65 -0.69
N SER A 59 -9.25 -11.93 -1.97
CA SER A 59 -8.24 -11.33 -2.86
C SER A 59 -8.35 -9.81 -2.94
N ASN A 60 -9.56 -9.27 -2.84
CA ASN A 60 -9.78 -7.81 -2.81
C ASN A 60 -9.52 -7.21 -1.42
N MET A 61 -9.75 -7.95 -0.34
CA MET A 61 -9.45 -7.49 1.02
C MET A 61 -7.94 -7.44 1.32
N ASN A 62 -7.13 -8.24 0.63
CA ASN A 62 -5.67 -8.27 0.83
C ASN A 62 -4.92 -7.12 0.12
N LYS A 63 -5.65 -6.21 -0.53
CA LYS A 63 -5.12 -4.93 -1.01
C LYS A 63 -5.29 -3.91 0.12
N SER A 64 -4.48 -4.03 1.18
CA SER A 64 -4.45 -3.03 2.24
C SER A 64 -4.14 -1.67 1.60
N GLN A 65 -5.14 -0.80 1.61
CA GLN A 65 -4.97 0.59 1.23
C GLN A 65 -4.41 1.32 2.44
N ILE A 66 -3.32 2.03 2.24
CA ILE A 66 -2.74 2.93 3.22
C ILE A 66 -3.24 4.33 2.88
N LEU A 67 -3.68 5.05 3.90
CA LEU A 67 -3.98 6.46 3.79
C LEU A 67 -2.67 7.23 3.94
N TYR A 68 -2.28 7.94 2.88
CA TYR A 68 -1.17 8.87 2.88
C TYR A 68 -1.71 10.29 2.91
N SER A 69 -1.00 11.20 3.55
CA SER A 69 -1.39 12.60 3.63
C SER A 69 -0.19 13.52 3.57
N SER A 70 -0.36 14.64 2.88
CA SER A 70 0.64 15.70 2.79
C SER A 70 -0.02 17.04 3.05
N SER A 71 0.72 17.93 3.66
CA SER A 71 0.24 19.24 4.07
C SER A 71 1.17 20.34 3.56
N VAL A 72 0.57 21.45 3.18
CA VAL A 72 1.28 22.71 2.95
C VAL A 72 1.46 23.39 4.29
N VAL A 73 2.69 23.64 4.68
CA VAL A 73 3.10 24.15 5.99
C VAL A 73 3.82 25.46 5.81
N VAL A 74 3.50 26.43 6.65
CA VAL A 74 4.16 27.75 6.74
C VAL A 74 4.55 28.01 8.19
N MET A 75 5.41 29.01 8.43
CA MET A 75 5.69 29.44 9.80
C MET A 75 4.43 29.98 10.49
N ALA A 76 4.28 29.78 11.79
CA ALA A 76 3.09 30.17 12.56
C ALA A 76 2.77 31.68 12.44
N ASN A 77 3.82 32.52 12.34
CA ASN A 77 3.70 33.97 12.18
C ASN A 77 3.44 34.43 10.74
N ASN A 78 3.37 33.52 9.77
CA ASN A 78 3.01 33.83 8.38
C ASN A 78 1.54 34.27 8.30
N GLU A 79 1.19 35.19 7.41
CA GLU A 79 -0.17 35.74 7.28
C GLU A 79 -1.14 34.77 6.57
N ALA A 80 -0.65 33.86 5.74
CA ALA A 80 -1.47 32.90 5.00
C ALA A 80 -2.29 32.01 5.96
N GLN A 81 -3.61 31.91 5.73
CA GLN A 81 -4.54 31.07 6.48
C GLN A 81 -5.07 29.91 5.63
N LYS A 82 -5.02 30.02 4.33
CA LYS A 82 -5.52 29.05 3.35
C LYS A 82 -4.65 29.05 2.11
N ILE A 83 -4.77 28.03 1.28
CA ILE A 83 -3.93 27.82 0.10
C ILE A 83 -3.98 28.99 -0.89
N ASN A 84 -5.12 29.69 -1.00
CA ASN A 84 -5.28 30.83 -1.90
C ASN A 84 -4.52 32.10 -1.45
N ASP A 85 -4.04 32.10 -0.21
CA ASP A 85 -3.25 33.21 0.33
C ASP A 85 -1.75 33.06 -0.01
N ILE A 86 -1.38 31.90 -0.58
CA ILE A 86 -0.01 31.58 -0.99
C ILE A 86 0.21 32.09 -2.43
N VAL A 87 0.71 33.33 -2.55
CA VAL A 87 1.02 33.99 -3.82
C VAL A 87 2.39 34.63 -3.67
N ASP A 88 3.22 34.50 -4.71
CA ASP A 88 4.62 34.97 -4.73
C ASP A 88 5.51 34.33 -3.65
N TYR A 89 5.18 33.09 -3.25
CA TYR A 89 5.95 32.32 -2.26
C TYR A 89 7.01 31.45 -2.91
N LYS A 90 8.11 31.25 -2.19
CA LYS A 90 9.05 30.15 -2.45
C LYS A 90 8.61 28.92 -1.69
N ILE A 91 8.22 27.87 -2.41
CA ILE A 91 7.65 26.66 -1.84
C ILE A 91 8.65 25.51 -2.00
N GLY A 92 9.13 24.97 -0.87
CA GLY A 92 10.00 23.80 -0.84
C GLY A 92 9.23 22.52 -1.13
N VAL A 93 9.77 21.69 -2.02
CA VAL A 93 9.22 20.38 -2.39
C VAL A 93 10.33 19.35 -2.54
N LEU A 94 10.03 18.07 -2.36
CA LEU A 94 11.01 17.03 -2.65
C LEU A 94 11.22 16.87 -4.17
N ASP A 95 12.46 16.60 -4.53
CA ASP A 95 12.89 16.44 -5.91
C ASP A 95 12.37 15.14 -6.57
N LYS A 96 12.62 14.99 -7.87
CA LYS A 96 12.19 13.84 -8.68
C LYS A 96 12.82 12.50 -8.27
N ASN A 97 13.89 12.50 -7.47
CA ASN A 97 14.47 11.25 -6.97
C ASN A 97 13.51 10.56 -6.00
N ASN A 98 12.62 11.32 -5.38
CA ASN A 98 11.60 10.87 -4.43
C ASN A 98 10.26 10.48 -5.08
N LYS A 99 10.14 10.43 -6.41
CA LYS A 99 8.88 10.20 -7.16
C LYS A 99 8.10 8.94 -6.81
N LYS A 100 8.69 7.99 -6.08
CA LYS A 100 8.00 6.78 -5.57
C LYS A 100 7.36 6.99 -4.20
N SER A 101 7.68 8.07 -3.49
CA SER A 101 7.08 8.40 -2.19
C SER A 101 5.68 8.97 -2.37
N PRO A 102 4.64 8.34 -1.82
CA PRO A 102 3.28 8.84 -1.93
C PRO A 102 3.10 10.21 -1.28
N ASP A 103 3.53 10.35 -0.05
CA ASP A 103 3.41 11.54 0.79
C ASP A 103 4.52 12.58 0.56
N GLY A 104 5.68 12.13 0.09
CA GLY A 104 6.81 13.02 -0.19
C GLY A 104 6.81 13.63 -1.58
N TYR A 105 6.18 12.97 -2.57
CA TYR A 105 6.21 13.45 -3.95
C TYR A 105 4.87 13.38 -4.66
N ILE A 106 4.15 12.24 -4.61
CA ILE A 106 2.96 12.06 -5.45
C ILE A 106 1.84 13.01 -5.01
N ILE A 107 1.53 13.06 -3.71
CA ILE A 107 0.48 13.94 -3.16
C ILE A 107 0.91 15.42 -3.25
N PRO A 108 2.15 15.82 -2.91
CA PRO A 108 2.65 17.16 -3.16
C PRO A 108 2.47 17.65 -4.61
N GLN A 109 2.80 16.82 -5.61
CA GLN A 109 2.59 17.16 -7.01
C GLN A 109 1.10 17.36 -7.37
N GLU A 110 0.21 16.59 -6.75
CA GLU A 110 -1.24 16.79 -6.90
C GLU A 110 -1.72 18.10 -6.24
N ILE A 111 -1.20 18.43 -5.04
CA ILE A 111 -1.50 19.71 -4.37
C ILE A 111 -1.09 20.87 -5.26
N ILE A 112 0.13 20.84 -5.78
CA ILE A 112 0.69 21.88 -6.66
C ILE A 112 -0.18 22.04 -7.90
N LYS A 113 -0.54 20.93 -8.56
CA LYS A 113 -1.31 20.95 -9.81
C LYS A 113 -2.75 21.43 -9.61
N GLU A 114 -3.43 20.93 -8.58
CA GLU A 114 -4.85 21.26 -8.32
C GLU A 114 -5.04 22.72 -7.89
N ASN A 115 -4.08 23.27 -7.15
CA ASN A 115 -4.13 24.64 -6.67
C ASN A 115 -3.33 25.61 -7.57
N LYS A 116 -2.77 25.12 -8.70
CA LYS A 116 -1.98 25.90 -9.66
C LYS A 116 -0.82 26.66 -9.04
N LEU A 117 -0.19 26.10 -8.00
CA LEU A 117 0.86 26.79 -7.25
C LEU A 117 2.09 27.13 -8.08
N TYR A 118 2.30 26.48 -9.21
CA TYR A 118 3.40 26.77 -10.14
C TYR A 118 3.17 28.04 -10.98
N ASP A 119 1.92 28.56 -11.05
CA ASP A 119 1.61 29.76 -11.86
C ASP A 119 2.06 31.04 -11.13
N ASP A 120 1.89 31.08 -9.80
CA ASP A 120 2.05 32.27 -8.99
C ASP A 120 3.16 32.13 -7.92
N ASN A 121 3.95 31.04 -7.93
CA ASN A 121 4.94 30.76 -6.91
C ASN A 121 6.22 30.14 -7.51
N GLU A 122 7.33 30.27 -6.78
CA GLU A 122 8.60 29.61 -7.09
C GLU A 122 8.68 28.26 -6.36
N LEU A 123 8.84 27.14 -7.10
CA LEU A 123 9.06 25.82 -6.52
C LEU A 123 10.56 25.55 -6.38
N VAL A 124 11.01 25.24 -5.17
CA VAL A 124 12.40 24.91 -4.85
C VAL A 124 12.54 23.44 -4.56
N ASP A 125 13.34 22.73 -5.36
CA ASP A 125 13.57 21.28 -5.21
C ASP A 125 14.59 20.99 -4.12
N TYR A 126 14.24 20.06 -3.19
CA TYR A 126 15.09 19.58 -2.11
C TYR A 126 15.31 18.08 -2.19
N GLY A 127 16.50 17.62 -1.77
CA GLY A 127 16.83 16.21 -1.68
C GLY A 127 16.21 15.51 -0.46
N ASP A 128 15.98 16.27 0.62
CA ASP A 128 15.48 15.75 1.90
C ASP A 128 14.66 16.80 2.66
N TYR A 129 13.89 16.32 3.65
CA TYR A 129 13.02 17.17 4.47
C TYR A 129 13.78 18.05 5.46
N GLN A 130 14.95 17.63 5.92
CA GLN A 130 15.71 18.38 6.92
C GLN A 130 16.23 19.69 6.33
N SER A 131 16.81 19.64 5.13
CA SER A 131 17.25 20.85 4.41
C SER A 131 16.07 21.78 4.16
N MET A 132 14.93 21.25 3.74
CA MET A 132 13.69 22.00 3.49
C MET A 132 13.20 22.74 4.75
N ILE A 133 13.16 22.05 5.90
CA ILE A 133 12.76 22.66 7.19
C ILE A 133 13.78 23.70 7.64
N THR A 134 15.07 23.43 7.46
CA THR A 134 16.13 24.38 7.80
C THR A 134 15.94 25.72 7.08
N ASP A 135 15.68 25.67 5.77
CA ASP A 135 15.48 26.87 4.95
C ASP A 135 14.15 27.57 5.28
N LEU A 136 13.11 26.84 5.69
CA LEU A 136 11.88 27.43 6.20
C LEU A 136 12.11 28.24 7.49
N TYR A 137 12.89 27.69 8.44
CA TYR A 137 13.25 28.39 9.68
C TYR A 137 14.20 29.57 9.41
N ALA A 138 15.08 29.44 8.44
CA ALA A 138 15.95 30.53 7.99
C ALA A 138 15.21 31.61 7.18
N LYS A 139 13.93 31.37 6.81
CA LYS A 139 13.13 32.24 5.95
C LYS A 139 13.70 32.42 4.53
N GLU A 140 14.46 31.44 4.06
CA GLU A 140 14.93 31.35 2.67
C GLU A 140 13.81 30.88 1.74
N ILE A 141 12.83 30.14 2.31
CA ILE A 141 11.57 29.77 1.67
C ILE A 141 10.39 30.11 2.59
N ASP A 142 9.20 30.29 2.00
CA ASP A 142 8.02 30.78 2.70
C ASP A 142 7.08 29.66 3.11
N ALA A 143 7.06 28.57 2.37
CA ALA A 143 6.22 27.40 2.61
C ALA A 143 6.94 26.11 2.21
N VAL A 144 6.45 24.98 2.77
CA VAL A 144 6.94 23.63 2.42
C VAL A 144 5.78 22.68 2.27
N ILE A 145 5.94 21.65 1.44
CA ILE A 145 4.96 20.55 1.36
C ILE A 145 5.59 19.29 1.98
N LEU A 146 5.01 18.86 3.10
CA LEU A 146 5.52 17.78 3.95
C LEU A 146 4.44 16.71 4.19
N PRO A 147 4.82 15.47 4.57
CA PRO A 147 3.88 14.54 5.19
C PRO A 147 3.18 15.18 6.38
N THR A 148 1.88 14.90 6.58
CA THR A 148 1.09 15.58 7.62
C THR A 148 1.57 15.30 9.05
N ASP A 149 2.30 14.20 9.24
CA ASP A 149 2.90 13.82 10.52
C ASP A 149 4.33 14.38 10.74
N TYR A 150 4.73 15.38 9.93
CA TYR A 150 6.06 16.00 9.97
C TYR A 150 6.49 16.43 11.40
N ALA A 151 5.56 16.96 12.19
CA ALA A 151 5.87 17.37 13.56
C ALA A 151 6.43 16.21 14.39
N SER A 152 5.87 15.01 14.23
CA SER A 152 6.37 13.80 14.90
C SER A 152 7.76 13.39 14.43
N MET A 153 8.10 13.68 13.17
CA MET A 153 9.41 13.35 12.60
C MET A 153 10.51 14.28 13.12
N PHE A 154 10.21 15.56 13.34
CA PHE A 154 11.20 16.58 13.65
C PHE A 154 11.32 16.93 15.14
N LYS A 155 10.27 16.74 15.96
CA LYS A 155 10.28 17.12 17.39
C LYS A 155 11.40 16.52 18.23
N THR A 156 12.05 15.46 17.76
CA THR A 156 13.18 14.81 18.45
C THR A 156 14.54 15.32 17.96
N ILE A 157 14.55 16.21 16.97
CA ILE A 157 15.76 16.79 16.39
C ILE A 157 16.03 18.13 17.08
N THR A 158 17.27 18.31 17.56
CA THR A 158 17.69 19.55 18.24
C THR A 158 17.45 20.77 17.35
N GLY A 159 16.74 21.75 17.88
CA GLY A 159 16.38 22.99 17.19
C GLY A 159 14.99 22.97 16.54
N TYR A 160 14.29 21.82 16.53
CA TYR A 160 12.93 21.69 15.97
C TYR A 160 11.94 21.10 16.97
N GLU A 161 12.26 21.11 18.27
CA GLU A 161 11.42 20.53 19.34
C GLU A 161 10.02 21.17 19.38
N ASN A 162 9.93 22.43 19.01
CA ASN A 162 8.68 23.20 18.99
C ASN A 162 8.04 23.33 17.60
N ILE A 163 8.42 22.53 16.62
CA ILE A 163 8.00 22.66 15.22
C ILE A 163 6.46 22.70 15.08
N GLU A 164 5.73 21.99 15.94
CA GLU A 164 4.26 21.97 15.93
C GLU A 164 3.66 23.34 16.30
N SER A 165 4.30 24.10 17.17
CA SER A 165 3.87 25.47 17.57
C SER A 165 4.49 26.55 16.70
N ASP A 166 5.64 26.30 16.12
CA ASP A 166 6.38 27.25 15.28
C ASP A 166 5.86 27.29 13.84
N THR A 167 5.09 26.28 13.45
CA THR A 167 4.52 26.17 12.12
C THR A 167 3.00 25.99 12.17
N LYS A 168 2.34 26.22 11.02
CA LYS A 168 0.92 25.94 10.85
C LYS A 168 0.64 25.32 9.48
N ILE A 169 -0.39 24.48 9.45
CA ILE A 169 -0.88 23.84 8.24
C ILE A 169 -1.90 24.76 7.56
N VAL A 170 -1.73 25.02 6.27
CA VAL A 170 -2.60 25.82 5.42
C VAL A 170 -3.55 24.95 4.60
N LEU A 171 -3.07 23.79 4.15
CA LEU A 171 -3.84 22.81 3.40
C LEU A 171 -3.35 21.40 3.74
N THR A 172 -4.28 20.46 3.87
CA THR A 172 -3.97 19.01 3.93
C THR A 172 -4.69 18.28 2.82
N LYS A 173 -3.99 17.37 2.16
CA LYS A 173 -4.57 16.45 1.18
C LYS A 173 -4.27 15.02 1.56
N GLU A 174 -5.33 14.20 1.57
CA GLU A 174 -5.26 12.77 1.87
C GLU A 174 -5.55 11.94 0.62
N LYS A 175 -4.86 10.82 0.48
CA LYS A 175 -5.07 9.88 -0.61
C LYS A 175 -4.90 8.44 -0.16
N LYS A 176 -5.89 7.59 -0.44
CA LYS A 176 -5.77 6.14 -0.26
C LYS A 176 -5.01 5.55 -1.44
N MET A 177 -3.89 4.93 -1.16
CA MET A 177 -3.08 4.24 -2.16
C MET A 177 -2.86 2.79 -1.77
N LYS A 178 -2.74 1.91 -2.77
CA LYS A 178 -2.33 0.52 -2.50
C LYS A 178 -0.92 0.56 -1.93
N LYS A 179 -0.68 -0.22 -0.88
CA LYS A 179 0.69 -0.46 -0.40
C LYS A 179 1.51 -0.90 -1.61
N ALA A 180 2.48 -0.09 -2.02
CA ALA A 180 3.47 -0.53 -2.99
C ALA A 180 4.08 -1.79 -2.38
N ALA A 181 4.09 -2.90 -3.13
CA ALA A 181 4.86 -4.06 -2.72
C ALA A 181 6.29 -3.53 -2.58
N THR A 182 6.73 -3.37 -1.34
CA THR A 182 8.14 -3.19 -1.04
C THR A 182 8.77 -4.45 -1.61
N SER A 183 9.41 -4.35 -2.79
CA SER A 183 10.36 -5.35 -3.18
C SER A 183 11.36 -5.36 -2.02
N LEU A 184 11.23 -6.38 -1.17
CA LEU A 184 12.35 -6.80 -0.35
C LEU A 184 13.46 -7.04 -1.37
N VAL A 185 14.29 -6.04 -1.56
CA VAL A 185 15.64 -6.28 -2.05
C VAL A 185 16.22 -7.11 -0.93
N GLU A 186 16.13 -8.43 -1.09
CA GLU A 186 17.05 -9.33 -0.45
C GLU A 186 18.41 -8.80 -0.86
N THR A 187 19.01 -8.02 0.02
CA THR A 187 20.43 -7.80 0.02
C THR A 187 20.97 -9.20 0.30
N GLU A 188 21.31 -9.95 -0.77
CA GLU A 188 22.19 -11.07 -0.64
C GLU A 188 23.43 -10.50 0.08
N SER A 189 23.46 -10.73 1.37
CA SER A 189 24.66 -10.62 2.17
C SER A 189 25.62 -11.65 1.59
N THR A 190 26.36 -11.22 0.58
CA THR A 190 27.57 -11.92 0.18
C THR A 190 28.51 -11.79 1.37
N GLY A 191 28.40 -12.76 2.27
CA GLY A 191 29.29 -12.91 3.41
C GLY A 191 30.71 -13.12 2.91
N LYS A 192 31.39 -12.04 2.63
CA LYS A 192 32.84 -12.03 2.48
C LYS A 192 33.38 -12.07 3.91
N ASN A 193 33.74 -13.29 4.36
CA ASN A 193 34.51 -13.49 5.57
C ASN A 193 35.78 -12.63 5.51
N ILE A 194 35.77 -11.52 6.24
CA ILE A 194 36.98 -10.76 6.52
C ILE A 194 37.62 -11.42 7.73
N THR A 195 38.45 -12.41 7.47
CA THR A 195 39.45 -12.94 8.41
C THR A 195 40.74 -12.12 8.21
N GLU A 196 40.77 -10.93 8.81
CA GLU A 196 42.02 -10.22 9.04
C GLU A 196 42.13 -9.95 10.54
N PRO A 197 43.25 -10.36 11.17
CA PRO A 197 43.43 -10.13 12.60
C PRO A 197 43.73 -8.66 12.87
N PHE A 198 42.98 -8.07 13.79
CA PHE A 198 43.23 -6.75 14.34
C PHE A 198 44.61 -6.75 15.07
N THR A 199 45.60 -6.10 14.48
CA THR A 199 46.88 -5.81 15.18
C THR A 199 46.67 -4.51 15.94
N MET A 200 46.54 -4.62 17.30
CA MET A 200 46.70 -3.46 18.17
C MET A 200 48.19 -3.08 18.18
N LEU A 201 48.49 -1.87 17.73
CA LEU A 201 49.76 -1.21 18.02
C LEU A 201 49.63 -0.55 19.41
N LEU A 202 50.45 -1.02 20.32
CA LEU A 202 50.75 -0.38 21.60
C LEU A 202 51.65 0.85 21.37
#